data_1fe6de4b9e3f97dd149b137c4fdb0c04
#
_entry.id   1fe6de4b9e3f97dd149b137c4fdb0c04
#
_cell.length_a   1.000
_cell.length_b   1.000
_cell.length_c   1.000
_cell.angle_alpha   90.00
_cell.angle_beta   90.00
_cell.angle_gamma   90.00
#
_symmetry.space_group_name_H-M   'P 1'
#
loop_
_entity.id
_entity.type
_entity.pdbx_description
1 polymer ?
#
loop_
_entity_poly.entity_id
_entity_poly.type
_entity_poly.pdbx_seq_one_letter_code
_entity_poly.pdbx_strand_id
1 'polypeptide(L)'
;MSVFETLITDRTADDVANRTEKGCIAYTDLNRVETACRDLADILLVDINTKTDWTMRDFRTDSDMQRIRGNIQALREAYFTKPNTPATPQRIEYQSVTEANNIEQILADIYEMYQSSMSGARRLAFRLGTKPIGDRR
;
A
#
# COMPACT_ATOMS: atom_id res chain seq x y z
N MET A 1 8.71 -11.17 8.47
CA MET A 1 7.35 -10.61 8.27
C MET A 1 7.43 -9.43 7.30
N SER A 2 6.59 -9.43 6.30
CA SER A 2 6.62 -8.33 5.34
C SER A 2 5.83 -7.13 5.86
N VAL A 3 6.10 -5.96 5.30
CA VAL A 3 5.38 -4.74 5.70
C VAL A 3 3.87 -4.88 5.45
N PHE A 4 3.49 -5.66 4.45
CA PHE A 4 2.07 -5.82 4.10
C PHE A 4 1.26 -6.52 5.19
N GLU A 5 1.91 -7.27 6.05
CA GLU A 5 1.25 -7.92 7.18
C GLU A 5 1.04 -6.95 8.33
N THR A 6 1.67 -5.79 8.29
CA THR A 6 1.58 -4.80 9.36
C THR A 6 0.65 -3.64 9.02
N LEU A 7 0.06 -3.63 7.82
CA LEU A 7 -0.82 -2.55 7.41
C LEU A 7 -2.06 -2.49 8.31
N ILE A 8 -2.49 -1.28 8.62
CA ILE A 8 -3.63 -1.05 9.51
C ILE A 8 -4.78 -0.51 8.69
N THR A 9 -5.88 -1.24 8.66
CA THR A 9 -7.06 -0.86 7.88
C THR A 9 -8.33 -0.82 8.73
N ASP A 10 -8.20 -1.00 10.04
CA ASP A 10 -9.33 -1.18 10.94
C ASP A 10 -9.39 -0.17 12.08
N ARG A 11 -8.84 1.02 11.87
CA ARG A 11 -8.95 2.08 12.87
C ARG A 11 -10.40 2.52 13.02
N THR A 12 -10.80 2.89 14.24
CA THR A 12 -12.17 3.31 14.51
C THR A 12 -12.18 4.64 15.25
N ALA A 13 -13.37 5.25 15.34
CA ALA A 13 -13.54 6.48 16.11
C ALA A 13 -13.22 6.23 17.59
N ASP A 14 -13.48 5.04 18.09
CA ASP A 14 -13.14 4.70 19.47
C ASP A 14 -11.63 4.70 19.69
N ASP A 15 -10.86 4.28 18.70
CA ASP A 15 -9.40 4.34 18.80
C ASP A 15 -8.92 5.77 18.99
N VAL A 16 -9.55 6.71 18.30
CA VAL A 16 -9.22 8.13 18.45
C VAL A 16 -9.64 8.64 19.83
N ALA A 17 -10.85 8.32 20.24
CA ALA A 17 -11.39 8.78 21.53
C ALA A 17 -10.57 8.24 22.70
N ASN A 18 -10.11 7.00 22.60
CA ASN A 18 -9.35 6.35 23.66
C ASN A 18 -7.84 6.57 23.52
N ARG A 19 -7.42 7.32 22.50
CA ARG A 19 -6.01 7.63 22.25
C ARG A 19 -5.15 6.38 22.15
N THR A 20 -5.69 5.35 21.50
CA THR A 20 -4.91 4.12 21.25
C THR A 20 -3.87 4.40 20.17
N GLU A 21 -2.90 3.52 20.08
CA GLU A 21 -1.84 3.66 19.08
C GLU A 21 -2.41 3.70 17.66
N LYS A 22 -3.43 2.89 17.38
CA LYS A 22 -4.05 2.86 16.07
C LYS A 22 -4.76 4.16 15.72
N GLY A 23 -5.28 4.85 16.71
CA GLY A 23 -6.03 6.09 16.47
C GLY A 23 -5.16 7.32 16.28
N CYS A 24 -3.87 7.22 16.56
CA CYS A 24 -2.96 8.35 16.47
C CYS A 24 -2.01 8.16 15.30
N ILE A 25 -2.05 9.07 14.34
CA ILE A 25 -1.16 9.00 13.19
C ILE A 25 0.20 9.56 13.59
N ALA A 26 1.21 8.73 13.49
CA ALA A 26 2.56 9.07 13.91
C ALA A 26 3.56 8.82 12.77
N TYR A 27 4.82 9.18 13.02
CA TYR A 27 5.87 8.96 12.02
C TYR A 27 6.00 7.47 11.66
N THR A 28 5.68 6.58 12.60
CA THR A 28 5.71 5.14 12.32
C THR A 28 4.69 4.73 11.27
N ASP A 29 3.55 5.41 11.25
CA ASP A 29 2.53 5.16 10.21
C ASP A 29 3.04 5.60 8.84
N LEU A 30 3.73 6.73 8.79
CA LEU A 30 4.30 7.22 7.54
C LEU A 30 5.38 6.27 7.04
N ASN A 31 6.26 5.80 7.93
CA ASN A 31 7.30 4.85 7.56
C ASN A 31 6.70 3.57 7.01
N ARG A 32 5.63 3.08 7.62
CA ARG A 32 4.98 1.86 7.17
C ARG A 32 4.39 2.02 5.78
N VAL A 33 3.67 3.12 5.54
CA VAL A 33 3.06 3.38 4.25
C VAL A 33 4.14 3.55 3.17
N GLU A 34 5.17 4.32 3.45
CA GLU A 34 6.23 4.54 2.47
C GLU A 34 7.04 3.28 2.20
N THR A 35 7.27 2.46 3.21
CA THR A 35 7.94 1.18 3.02
C THR A 35 7.09 0.25 2.15
N ALA A 36 5.78 0.23 2.37
CA ALA A 36 4.88 -0.57 1.55
C ALA A 36 4.90 -0.09 0.10
N CYS A 37 4.90 1.22 -0.11
CA CYS A 37 5.01 1.78 -1.46
C CYS A 37 6.31 1.36 -2.13
N ARG A 38 7.43 1.45 -1.40
CA ARG A 38 8.73 1.06 -1.93
C ARG A 38 8.75 -0.42 -2.32
N ASP A 39 8.23 -1.27 -1.44
CA ASP A 39 8.24 -2.71 -1.70
C ASP A 39 7.35 -3.08 -2.89
N LEU A 40 6.17 -2.43 -3.01
CA LEU A 40 5.32 -2.64 -4.16
C LEU A 40 5.98 -2.14 -5.45
N ALA A 41 6.65 -1.00 -5.38
CA ALA A 41 7.35 -0.45 -6.55
C ALA A 41 8.43 -1.40 -7.04
N ASP A 42 9.15 -2.02 -6.10
CA ASP A 42 10.17 -3.01 -6.46
C ASP A 42 9.54 -4.22 -7.15
N ILE A 43 8.41 -4.69 -6.61
CA ILE A 43 7.72 -5.84 -7.18
C ILE A 43 7.15 -5.52 -8.57
N LEU A 44 6.56 -4.35 -8.72
CA LEU A 44 5.87 -3.96 -9.95
C LEU A 44 6.77 -3.22 -10.93
N LEU A 45 8.03 -3.01 -10.56
CA LEU A 45 9.02 -2.32 -11.40
C LEU A 45 8.59 -0.90 -11.74
N VAL A 46 8.12 -0.20 -10.73
CA VAL A 46 7.72 1.21 -10.83
C VAL A 46 8.78 2.07 -10.16
N ASP A 47 9.14 3.18 -10.81
CA ASP A 47 10.16 4.07 -10.28
C ASP A 47 9.48 5.19 -9.47
N ILE A 48 9.67 5.17 -8.17
CA ILE A 48 9.10 6.19 -7.27
C ILE A 48 10.15 6.60 -6.23
N ASN A 49 9.88 7.71 -5.57
CA ASN A 49 10.73 8.18 -4.48
C ASN A 49 9.98 8.03 -3.16
N THR A 50 10.64 7.41 -2.18
CA THR A 50 10.04 7.21 -0.87
C THR A 50 10.98 7.71 0.23
N LYS A 51 10.39 8.03 1.38
CA LYS A 51 11.14 8.38 2.57
C LYS A 51 10.69 7.41 3.66
N THR A 52 11.59 6.52 4.07
CA THR A 52 11.28 5.49 5.06
C THR A 52 11.94 5.73 6.41
N ASP A 53 12.49 6.92 6.61
CA ASP A 53 13.20 7.27 7.84
C ASP A 53 12.55 8.47 8.56
N TRP A 54 11.24 8.58 8.50
CA TRP A 54 10.52 9.60 9.25
C TRP A 54 10.81 9.48 10.74
N THR A 55 10.94 10.62 11.41
CA THR A 55 11.15 10.67 12.86
C THR A 55 10.10 11.58 13.50
N MET A 56 10.05 11.57 14.83
CA MET A 56 9.12 12.43 15.57
C MET A 56 9.37 13.92 15.33
N ARG A 57 10.56 14.28 14.87
CA ARG A 57 10.93 15.67 14.65
C ARG A 57 10.61 16.17 13.25
N ASP A 58 10.29 15.27 12.35
CA ASP A 58 10.01 15.65 10.97
C ASP A 58 8.61 16.25 10.84
N PHE A 59 8.50 17.26 9.98
CA PHE A 59 7.21 17.86 9.67
C PHE A 59 6.68 17.23 8.39
N ARG A 60 5.37 17.00 8.38
CA ARG A 60 4.69 16.51 7.18
C ARG A 60 4.34 17.71 6.31
N THR A 61 5.15 17.96 5.30
CA THR A 61 4.88 19.08 4.40
C THR A 61 3.86 18.67 3.34
N ASP A 62 3.25 19.68 2.73
CA ASP A 62 2.30 19.42 1.65
C ASP A 62 2.99 18.69 0.48
N SER A 63 4.23 19.05 0.19
CA SER A 63 5.02 18.35 -0.83
C SER A 63 5.18 16.89 -0.54
N ASP A 64 5.46 16.54 0.73
CA ASP A 64 5.60 15.15 1.12
C ASP A 64 4.31 14.39 0.93
N MET A 65 3.19 15.00 1.31
CA MET A 65 1.89 14.36 1.18
C MET A 65 1.51 14.18 -0.28
N GLN A 66 1.83 15.14 -1.13
CA GLN A 66 1.60 15.01 -2.56
C GLN A 66 2.47 13.93 -3.18
N ARG A 67 3.70 13.80 -2.71
CA ARG A 67 4.60 12.73 -3.18
C ARG A 67 4.02 11.36 -2.83
N ILE A 68 3.58 11.19 -1.59
CA ILE A 68 2.99 9.92 -1.15
C ILE A 68 1.74 9.61 -1.98
N ARG A 69 0.88 10.59 -2.19
CA ARG A 69 -0.31 10.41 -3.02
C ARG A 69 0.04 10.00 -4.44
N GLY A 70 1.01 10.68 -5.02
CA GLY A 70 1.48 10.36 -6.36
C GLY A 70 2.05 8.95 -6.46
N ASN A 71 2.78 8.53 -5.44
CA ASN A 71 3.32 7.17 -5.39
C ASN A 71 2.20 6.13 -5.35
N ILE A 72 1.19 6.36 -4.51
CA ILE A 72 0.05 5.45 -4.41
C ILE A 72 -0.68 5.37 -5.75
N GLN A 73 -0.90 6.51 -6.39
CA GLN A 73 -1.59 6.55 -7.66
C GLN A 73 -0.78 5.84 -8.75
N ALA A 74 0.53 6.04 -8.77
CA ALA A 74 1.41 5.38 -9.73
C ALA A 74 1.36 3.86 -9.57
N LEU A 75 1.38 3.38 -8.33
CA LEU A 75 1.30 1.95 -8.07
C LEU A 75 -0.06 1.40 -8.48
N ARG A 76 -1.11 2.17 -8.23
CA ARG A 76 -2.47 1.77 -8.58
C ARG A 76 -2.65 1.65 -10.09
N GLU A 77 -2.03 2.56 -10.84
CA GLU A 77 -2.08 2.53 -12.30
C GLU A 77 -1.20 1.44 -12.89
N ALA A 78 -0.17 1.03 -12.17
CA ALA A 78 0.74 0.00 -12.64
C ALA A 78 0.18 -1.40 -12.50
N TYR A 79 -0.84 -1.58 -11.66
CA TYR A 79 -1.41 -2.90 -11.43
C TYR A 79 -2.92 -2.78 -11.19
N PHE A 80 -3.52 -3.85 -10.69
CA PHE A 80 -4.97 -3.94 -10.52
C PHE A 80 -5.37 -3.81 -9.07
N THR A 81 -6.57 -3.26 -8.84
CA THR A 81 -7.19 -3.25 -7.53
C THR A 81 -8.55 -3.90 -7.61
N LYS A 82 -9.12 -4.21 -6.44
CA LYS A 82 -10.46 -4.79 -6.37
C LYS A 82 -11.51 -3.72 -6.67
N PRO A 83 -12.71 -4.12 -7.14
CA PRO A 83 -13.76 -3.14 -7.38
C PRO A 83 -14.14 -2.32 -6.15
N ASN A 84 -13.99 -2.90 -4.95
CA ASN A 84 -14.33 -2.19 -3.71
C ASN A 84 -13.14 -1.49 -3.06
N THR A 85 -12.00 -1.40 -3.75
CA THR A 85 -10.85 -0.68 -3.24
C THR A 85 -11.18 0.80 -3.14
N PRO A 86 -10.89 1.45 -2.01
CA PRO A 86 -11.18 2.88 -1.87
C PRO A 86 -10.48 3.72 -2.93
N ALA A 87 -11.08 4.85 -3.27
CA ALA A 87 -10.45 5.78 -4.19
C ALA A 87 -9.24 6.44 -3.53
N THR A 88 -8.24 6.80 -4.35
CA THR A 88 -7.10 7.56 -3.85
C THR A 88 -7.59 8.93 -3.38
N PRO A 89 -7.25 9.36 -2.15
CA PRO A 89 -7.68 10.68 -1.69
C PRO A 89 -7.19 11.79 -2.61
N GLN A 90 -8.02 12.81 -2.78
CA GLN A 90 -7.62 13.98 -3.57
C GLN A 90 -6.40 14.66 -2.94
N ARG A 91 -6.36 14.63 -1.63
CA ARG A 91 -5.29 15.24 -0.87
C ARG A 91 -5.10 14.45 0.41
N ILE A 92 -3.87 14.10 0.72
CA ILE A 92 -3.59 13.35 1.96
C ILE A 92 -3.38 14.34 3.09
N GLU A 93 -4.28 14.33 4.06
CA GLU A 93 -4.22 15.23 5.20
C GLU A 93 -4.05 14.50 6.53
N TYR A 94 -4.35 13.22 6.56
CA TYR A 94 -4.30 12.40 7.78
C TYR A 94 -5.10 13.00 8.92
N GLN A 95 -6.28 13.53 8.59
CA GLN A 95 -7.15 14.12 9.59
C GLN A 95 -8.24 13.17 10.07
N SER A 96 -8.37 12.01 9.46
CA SER A 96 -9.38 11.05 9.87
C SER A 96 -8.84 9.63 9.79
N VAL A 97 -9.40 8.76 10.62
CA VAL A 97 -9.04 7.34 10.61
C VAL A 97 -9.50 6.68 9.31
N THR A 98 -10.60 7.17 8.73
CA THR A 98 -11.10 6.65 7.47
C THR A 98 -10.08 6.84 6.35
N GLU A 99 -9.51 8.04 6.26
CA GLU A 99 -8.48 8.32 5.25
C GLU A 99 -7.26 7.44 5.46
N ALA A 100 -6.79 7.32 6.70
CA ALA A 100 -5.62 6.51 7.01
C ALA A 100 -5.87 5.04 6.68
N ASN A 101 -7.04 4.53 7.03
CA ASN A 101 -7.41 3.16 6.70
C ASN A 101 -7.47 2.95 5.19
N ASN A 102 -8.05 3.91 4.46
CA ASN A 102 -8.19 3.79 3.01
C ASN A 102 -6.84 3.76 2.31
N ILE A 103 -5.89 4.58 2.75
CA ILE A 103 -4.56 4.59 2.17
C ILE A 103 -3.91 3.23 2.30
N GLU A 104 -3.96 2.65 3.49
CA GLU A 104 -3.33 1.35 3.71
C GLU A 104 -4.12 0.23 3.04
N GLN A 105 -5.45 0.39 2.94
CA GLN A 105 -6.28 -0.60 2.24
C GLN A 105 -5.94 -0.66 0.75
N ILE A 106 -5.70 0.48 0.12
CA ILE A 106 -5.30 0.51 -1.29
C ILE A 106 -4.03 -0.32 -1.49
N LEU A 107 -3.03 -0.08 -0.64
CA LEU A 107 -1.76 -0.81 -0.75
C LEU A 107 -1.94 -2.30 -0.50
N ALA A 108 -2.75 -2.66 0.48
CA ALA A 108 -3.03 -4.06 0.79
C ALA A 108 -3.73 -4.74 -0.39
N ASP A 109 -4.67 -4.04 -1.02
CA ASP A 109 -5.42 -4.62 -2.14
C ASP A 109 -4.54 -4.84 -3.37
N ILE A 110 -3.64 -3.90 -3.65
CA ILE A 110 -2.71 -4.07 -4.77
C ILE A 110 -1.85 -5.30 -4.53
N TYR A 111 -1.32 -5.42 -3.33
CA TYR A 111 -0.47 -6.55 -2.99
C TYR A 111 -1.23 -7.87 -3.06
N GLU A 112 -2.46 -7.88 -2.57
CA GLU A 112 -3.29 -9.08 -2.59
C GLU A 112 -3.60 -9.51 -4.04
N MET A 113 -3.92 -8.55 -4.91
CA MET A 113 -4.16 -8.85 -6.32
C MET A 113 -2.92 -9.40 -6.99
N TYR A 114 -1.76 -8.84 -6.66
CA TYR A 114 -0.50 -9.34 -7.19
C TYR A 114 -0.27 -10.79 -6.77
N GLN A 115 -0.46 -11.10 -5.49
CA GLN A 115 -0.26 -12.45 -4.99
C GLN A 115 -1.23 -13.44 -5.62
N SER A 116 -2.48 -13.04 -5.78
CA SER A 116 -3.49 -13.90 -6.39
C SER A 116 -3.16 -14.21 -7.84
N SER A 117 -2.68 -13.20 -8.56
CA SER A 117 -2.28 -13.38 -9.96
C SER A 117 -1.09 -14.32 -10.07
N MET A 118 -0.11 -14.19 -9.21
CA MET A 118 1.05 -15.07 -9.23
C MET A 118 0.67 -16.49 -8.87
N SER A 119 -0.17 -16.68 -7.86
CA SER A 119 -0.65 -18.01 -7.50
C SER A 119 -1.44 -18.65 -8.63
N GLY A 120 -2.30 -17.88 -9.27
CA GLY A 120 -3.06 -18.36 -10.41
C GLY A 120 -2.18 -18.77 -11.58
N ALA A 121 -1.18 -17.94 -11.87
CA ALA A 121 -0.24 -18.24 -12.95
C ALA A 121 0.55 -19.52 -12.67
N ARG A 122 0.99 -19.69 -11.43
CA ARG A 122 1.72 -20.89 -11.04
C ARG A 122 0.85 -22.14 -11.15
N ARG A 123 -0.39 -22.07 -10.72
CA ARG A 123 -1.28 -23.21 -10.81
C ARG A 123 -1.58 -23.57 -12.25
N LEU A 124 -1.76 -22.56 -13.08
CA LEU A 124 -2.03 -22.81 -14.48
C LEU A 124 -0.84 -23.46 -15.16
N ALA A 125 0.36 -22.96 -14.91
CA ALA A 125 1.57 -23.54 -15.48
C ALA A 125 1.76 -24.98 -15.04
N PHE A 126 1.52 -25.26 -13.78
CA PHE A 126 1.65 -26.60 -13.25
C PHE A 126 0.61 -27.55 -13.83
N ARG A 127 -0.61 -27.09 -14.00
CA ARG A 127 -1.67 -27.89 -14.57
C ARG A 127 -1.41 -28.29 -15.98
N LEU A 128 -0.81 -27.42 -16.77
CA LEU A 128 -0.45 -27.75 -18.13
C LEU A 128 0.67 -28.78 -18.18
N GLY A 129 1.31 -29.03 -17.02
CA GLY A 129 2.28 -30.10 -16.88
C GLY A 129 3.52 -29.95 -17.70
N THR A 130 3.76 -28.78 -18.23
CA THR A 130 4.86 -28.65 -19.16
C THR A 130 5.73 -27.48 -18.79
N LYS A 131 5.50 -26.38 -19.40
CA LYS A 131 6.39 -25.26 -19.29
C LYS A 131 5.68 -24.06 -18.78
N PRO A 132 6.40 -23.13 -18.18
CA PRO A 132 5.83 -21.84 -17.90
C PRO A 132 5.31 -21.23 -19.18
N ILE A 133 4.27 -20.46 -19.06
CA ILE A 133 3.62 -19.90 -20.24
C ILE A 133 4.58 -19.13 -21.12
N GLY A 134 5.51 -18.43 -20.53
CA GLY A 134 6.45 -17.63 -21.30
C GLY A 134 7.41 -18.42 -22.14
N ASP A 135 7.51 -19.73 -21.93
CA ASP A 135 8.43 -20.58 -22.67
C ASP A 135 7.90 -21.12 -23.96
N ARG A 136 6.68 -20.81 -24.30
CA ARG A 136 6.17 -21.42 -25.41
C ARG A 136 6.57 -20.76 -26.53
N ARG A 137 6.81 -21.28 -27.37
CA ARG A 137 7.21 -20.84 -28.46
C ARG A 137 6.39 -20.56 -29.36
#